data_0c560f1b72f3c35cd3b8dd364226fe13
#
_entry.id   0c560f1b72f3c35cd3b8dd364226fe13
#
_cell.length_a   1.000
_cell.length_b   1.000
_cell.length_c   1.000
_cell.angle_alpha   90.00
_cell.angle_beta   90.00
_cell.angle_gamma   90.00
#
_symmetry.space_group_name_H-M   'P 1'
#
loop_
_entity.id
_entity.type
_entity.pdbx_description
1 polymer ?
#
loop_
_entity_poly.entity_id
_entity_poly.type
_entity_poly.pdbx_seq_one_letter_code
_entity_poly.pdbx_strand_id
1 'polypeptide(L)'
;MTKKPDPVTGMRRKTERWGKGKRYRVAGIPGVKDRSFEKLEGPQGAKAWLAKAQHESTAGEFVDPRRGQILLADYVEQEWWPRRGYDNPATEVTVRSRVWNHVLQHLGHLPLNGIKTKHLGEWLIVLKSTVATSTVLECWGYLSSIMQSAIDDERLTHNPCRRQTTLRLPTRAPSKPRAWSKERVVAVKAAMDARFQLCVDLGVGAGLRQGEVFGLSVEDIDFEGQRILVRRQVKKIGSKHAFALPKGDKVRDVPVPEYLLKRMEHALSIRPARPVTLPWKDPRPPATDREREERQPQTHALILTAARGGAIRRDDFDKHVWKPALAAAGVIPPPREDQRRVSHRPGLFRTVLTYAESRENGFHALRHTFASVQLDAREPIVAVSKWLGHADPSITLRIYAHMMPEADGRGRTAMQNWFEGS
;
A
#
# COMPACT_ATOMS: atom_id res chain seq x y z
N MET A 1 -27.31 -49.17 -17.01
CA MET A 1 -27.38 -49.31 -18.48
C MET A 1 -27.73 -50.75 -18.82
N THR A 2 -28.61 -50.99 -19.78
CA THR A 2 -28.93 -52.29 -20.30
C THR A 2 -28.40 -52.39 -21.72
N LYS A 3 -27.97 -53.59 -22.15
CA LYS A 3 -27.67 -53.88 -23.56
C LYS A 3 -28.96 -53.80 -24.37
N LYS A 4 -28.84 -53.65 -25.69
CA LYS A 4 -29.99 -53.75 -26.57
C LYS A 4 -30.77 -55.06 -26.28
N PRO A 5 -32.09 -55.08 -26.45
CA PRO A 5 -32.84 -56.31 -26.22
C PRO A 5 -32.26 -57.43 -27.09
N ASP A 6 -32.23 -58.61 -26.56
CA ASP A 6 -31.88 -59.79 -27.30
C ASP A 6 -32.93 -60.05 -28.40
N PRO A 7 -32.54 -60.22 -29.63
CA PRO A 7 -33.49 -60.28 -30.77
C PRO A 7 -34.39 -61.52 -30.74
N VAL A 8 -34.03 -62.54 -29.98
CA VAL A 8 -34.81 -63.80 -29.88
C VAL A 8 -35.71 -63.81 -28.66
N THR A 9 -35.21 -63.35 -27.51
CA THR A 9 -35.94 -63.42 -26.24
C THR A 9 -36.57 -62.10 -25.80
N GLY A 10 -36.31 -61.00 -26.48
CA GLY A 10 -36.77 -59.67 -26.10
C GLY A 10 -36.22 -59.12 -24.80
N MET A 11 -35.43 -59.90 -24.04
CA MET A 11 -34.92 -59.54 -22.73
C MET A 11 -33.66 -58.69 -22.80
N ARG A 12 -33.62 -57.64 -21.98
CA ARG A 12 -32.45 -56.78 -21.86
C ARG A 12 -31.50 -57.27 -20.78
N ARG A 13 -30.32 -57.71 -21.18
CA ARG A 13 -29.28 -58.12 -20.23
C ARG A 13 -28.65 -56.92 -19.56
N LYS A 14 -28.43 -57.03 -18.23
CA LYS A 14 -27.71 -56.01 -17.46
C LYS A 14 -26.26 -55.98 -17.90
N THR A 15 -25.67 -54.80 -18.10
CA THR A 15 -24.22 -54.67 -18.30
C THR A 15 -23.48 -54.70 -16.98
N GLU A 16 -22.18 -54.94 -16.97
CA GLU A 16 -21.33 -54.87 -15.77
C GLU A 16 -21.43 -53.53 -15.00
N ARG A 17 -21.88 -52.49 -15.69
CA ARG A 17 -22.14 -51.17 -15.10
C ARG A 17 -23.55 -51.02 -14.55
N TRP A 18 -24.38 -52.09 -14.59
CA TRP A 18 -25.74 -52.06 -14.04
C TRP A 18 -25.69 -51.89 -12.53
N GLY A 19 -26.30 -50.80 -12.07
CA GLY A 19 -26.30 -50.48 -10.64
C GLY A 19 -25.09 -49.72 -10.15
N LYS A 20 -24.06 -49.51 -10.99
CA LYS A 20 -22.90 -48.68 -10.70
C LYS A 20 -23.02 -47.33 -11.43
N GLY A 21 -22.89 -46.22 -10.71
CA GLY A 21 -22.85 -44.87 -11.28
C GLY A 21 -24.08 -44.00 -10.98
N LYS A 22 -24.14 -42.86 -11.60
CA LYS A 22 -25.15 -41.79 -11.32
C LYS A 22 -26.51 -42.19 -11.88
N ARG A 23 -27.50 -42.44 -11.02
CA ARG A 23 -28.83 -42.93 -11.37
C ARG A 23 -29.91 -41.88 -11.39
N TYR A 24 -29.74 -40.81 -10.63
CA TYR A 24 -30.73 -39.75 -10.46
C TYR A 24 -30.23 -38.47 -11.09
N ARG A 25 -31.05 -37.83 -11.89
CA ARG A 25 -30.75 -36.53 -12.53
C ARG A 25 -31.72 -35.49 -12.02
N VAL A 26 -31.20 -34.36 -11.56
CA VAL A 26 -31.97 -33.19 -11.26
C VAL A 26 -31.76 -32.23 -12.43
N ALA A 27 -32.87 -31.78 -13.05
CA ALA A 27 -32.87 -30.94 -14.24
C ALA A 27 -34.05 -29.93 -14.16
N GLY A 28 -34.00 -28.88 -14.98
CA GLY A 28 -35.12 -27.95 -15.16
C GLY A 28 -35.25 -26.87 -14.07
N ILE A 29 -34.21 -26.65 -13.22
CA ILE A 29 -34.21 -25.54 -12.29
C ILE A 29 -33.64 -24.31 -13.02
N PRO A 30 -34.35 -23.16 -13.06
CA PRO A 30 -33.86 -21.94 -13.71
C PRO A 30 -32.50 -21.51 -13.15
N GLY A 31 -31.53 -21.21 -14.04
CA GLY A 31 -30.17 -20.79 -13.66
C GLY A 31 -29.25 -21.91 -13.16
N VAL A 32 -29.74 -23.15 -12.99
CA VAL A 32 -29.02 -24.28 -12.42
C VAL A 32 -28.75 -25.35 -13.48
N LYS A 33 -27.46 -25.72 -13.68
CA LYS A 33 -27.11 -26.81 -14.59
C LYS A 33 -27.56 -28.17 -14.04
N ASP A 34 -28.09 -29.00 -14.95
CA ASP A 34 -28.49 -30.37 -14.63
C ASP A 34 -27.36 -31.15 -13.95
N ARG A 35 -27.71 -31.90 -12.90
CA ARG A 35 -26.77 -32.69 -12.12
C ARG A 35 -27.27 -34.12 -11.88
N SER A 36 -26.34 -35.07 -11.94
CA SER A 36 -26.64 -36.47 -11.73
C SER A 36 -26.03 -36.98 -10.44
N PHE A 37 -26.77 -37.86 -9.73
CA PHE A 37 -26.44 -38.38 -8.41
C PHE A 37 -26.50 -39.89 -8.37
N GLU A 38 -25.74 -40.50 -7.47
CA GLU A 38 -25.75 -41.93 -7.21
C GLU A 38 -26.86 -42.34 -6.24
N LYS A 39 -27.20 -41.43 -5.31
CA LYS A 39 -28.21 -41.61 -4.26
C LYS A 39 -29.36 -40.65 -4.44
N LEU A 40 -30.59 -41.09 -4.17
CA LEU A 40 -31.77 -40.23 -4.16
C LEU A 40 -31.88 -39.43 -2.87
N GLU A 41 -31.61 -40.07 -1.73
CA GLU A 41 -31.76 -39.53 -0.38
C GLU A 41 -30.41 -39.39 0.33
N GLY A 42 -30.41 -38.71 1.48
CA GLY A 42 -29.25 -38.39 2.30
C GLY A 42 -28.64 -37.01 1.98
N PRO A 43 -27.69 -36.55 2.83
CA PRO A 43 -27.14 -35.20 2.74
C PRO A 43 -26.47 -34.84 1.39
N GLN A 44 -26.03 -35.88 0.67
CA GLN A 44 -25.43 -35.75 -0.68
C GLN A 44 -26.30 -36.30 -1.79
N GLY A 45 -27.58 -36.59 -1.53
CA GLY A 45 -28.54 -37.17 -2.45
C GLY A 45 -29.20 -36.12 -3.36
N ALA A 46 -29.88 -36.64 -4.40
CA ALA A 46 -30.58 -35.79 -5.38
C ALA A 46 -31.70 -34.95 -4.76
N LYS A 47 -32.44 -35.47 -3.78
CA LYS A 47 -33.53 -34.72 -3.11
C LYS A 47 -33.00 -33.57 -2.27
N ALA A 48 -31.96 -33.79 -1.46
CA ALA A 48 -31.37 -32.73 -0.65
C ALA A 48 -30.78 -31.60 -1.52
N TRP A 49 -30.12 -31.99 -2.61
CA TRP A 49 -29.59 -31.01 -3.55
C TRP A 49 -30.70 -30.26 -4.29
N LEU A 50 -31.78 -30.94 -4.71
CA LEU A 50 -32.94 -30.32 -5.35
C LEU A 50 -33.59 -29.25 -4.47
N ALA A 51 -33.89 -29.63 -3.20
CA ALA A 51 -34.50 -28.72 -2.25
C ALA A 51 -33.62 -27.44 -2.02
N LYS A 52 -32.33 -27.66 -1.88
CA LYS A 52 -31.38 -26.53 -1.72
C LYS A 52 -31.33 -25.67 -2.99
N ALA A 53 -31.17 -26.28 -4.16
CA ALA A 53 -31.07 -25.58 -5.43
C ALA A 53 -32.37 -24.82 -5.79
N GLN A 54 -33.55 -25.37 -5.47
CA GLN A 54 -34.83 -24.71 -5.66
C GLN A 54 -34.97 -23.49 -4.73
N HIS A 55 -34.63 -23.64 -3.44
CA HIS A 55 -34.69 -22.53 -2.48
C HIS A 55 -33.76 -21.39 -2.90
N GLU A 56 -32.50 -21.70 -3.23
CA GLU A 56 -31.51 -20.71 -3.63
C GLU A 56 -31.83 -20.09 -5.01
N SER A 57 -32.38 -20.85 -5.96
CA SER A 57 -32.83 -20.37 -7.27
C SER A 57 -34.02 -19.41 -7.17
N THR A 58 -34.97 -19.71 -6.27
CA THR A 58 -36.13 -18.85 -6.02
C THR A 58 -35.72 -17.54 -5.35
N ALA A 59 -34.69 -17.59 -4.50
CA ALA A 59 -34.10 -16.39 -3.87
C ALA A 59 -33.15 -15.62 -4.81
N GLY A 60 -32.84 -16.12 -6.02
CA GLY A 60 -31.83 -15.55 -6.91
C GLY A 60 -30.39 -15.70 -6.40
N GLU A 61 -30.16 -16.54 -5.39
CA GLU A 61 -28.87 -16.69 -4.68
C GLU A 61 -28.09 -17.96 -5.06
N PHE A 62 -28.57 -18.72 -6.05
CA PHE A 62 -27.93 -19.98 -6.41
C PHE A 62 -26.57 -19.74 -7.10
N VAL A 63 -25.51 -20.18 -6.44
CA VAL A 63 -24.15 -20.23 -7.00
C VAL A 63 -23.77 -21.69 -7.26
N ASP A 64 -23.47 -22.05 -8.53
CA ASP A 64 -23.00 -23.40 -8.87
C ASP A 64 -21.66 -23.68 -8.17
N PRO A 65 -21.59 -24.65 -7.25
CA PRO A 65 -20.36 -24.97 -6.52
C PRO A 65 -19.16 -25.30 -7.40
N ARG A 66 -19.39 -25.69 -8.67
CA ARG A 66 -18.32 -25.98 -9.63
C ARG A 66 -17.60 -24.71 -10.08
N ARG A 67 -18.29 -23.57 -10.13
CA ARG A 67 -17.68 -22.28 -10.48
C ARG A 67 -16.60 -21.86 -9.49
N GLY A 68 -16.71 -22.28 -8.24
CA GLY A 68 -15.71 -22.03 -7.18
C GLY A 68 -14.54 -23.02 -7.17
N GLN A 69 -14.48 -24.00 -8.10
CA GLN A 69 -13.37 -24.95 -8.19
C GLN A 69 -12.13 -24.38 -8.89
N ILE A 70 -12.22 -23.21 -9.50
CA ILE A 70 -11.06 -22.50 -10.05
C ILE A 70 -10.03 -22.24 -8.92
N LEU A 71 -8.75 -22.41 -9.20
CA LEU A 71 -7.69 -22.10 -8.25
C LEU A 71 -7.65 -20.61 -7.95
N LEU A 72 -7.28 -20.24 -6.73
CA LEU A 72 -7.13 -18.82 -6.36
C LEU A 72 -6.12 -18.11 -7.26
N ALA A 73 -5.00 -18.77 -7.61
CA ALA A 73 -4.02 -18.19 -8.51
C ALA A 73 -4.60 -17.89 -9.90
N ASP A 74 -5.29 -18.87 -10.49
CA ASP A 74 -5.90 -18.71 -11.82
C ASP A 74 -6.97 -17.62 -11.84
N TYR A 75 -7.82 -17.57 -10.81
CA TYR A 75 -8.83 -16.52 -10.68
C TYR A 75 -8.20 -15.13 -10.56
N VAL A 76 -7.14 -15.01 -9.74
CA VAL A 76 -6.43 -13.73 -9.58
C VAL A 76 -5.79 -13.30 -10.89
N GLU A 77 -5.10 -14.18 -11.60
CA GLU A 77 -4.36 -13.85 -12.82
C GLU A 77 -5.27 -13.57 -14.02
N GLN A 78 -6.32 -14.37 -14.18
CA GLN A 78 -7.18 -14.32 -15.37
C GLN A 78 -8.37 -13.35 -15.24
N GLU A 79 -8.88 -13.14 -14.02
CA GLU A 79 -10.12 -12.40 -13.84
C GLU A 79 -9.98 -11.20 -12.91
N TRP A 80 -9.41 -11.36 -11.72
CA TRP A 80 -9.36 -10.29 -10.72
C TRP A 80 -8.34 -9.21 -11.09
N TRP A 81 -7.11 -9.58 -11.42
CA TRP A 81 -6.02 -8.64 -11.70
C TRP A 81 -6.25 -7.80 -12.96
N PRO A 82 -6.68 -8.36 -14.13
CA PRO A 82 -6.89 -7.57 -15.34
C PRO A 82 -7.97 -6.48 -15.21
N ARG A 83 -8.95 -6.70 -14.32
CA ARG A 83 -10.02 -5.71 -14.05
C ARG A 83 -9.59 -4.58 -13.10
N ARG A 84 -8.43 -4.73 -12.46
CA ARG A 84 -7.89 -3.72 -11.55
C ARG A 84 -7.12 -2.66 -12.33
N GLY A 85 -7.79 -1.60 -12.74
CA GLY A 85 -7.12 -0.38 -13.21
C GLY A 85 -6.44 0.32 -12.05
N TYR A 86 -5.10 0.44 -12.09
CA TYR A 86 -4.36 1.22 -11.09
C TYR A 86 -3.85 2.51 -11.74
N ASP A 87 -4.44 3.64 -11.40
CA ASP A 87 -3.96 4.95 -11.85
C ASP A 87 -2.55 5.26 -11.37
N ASN A 88 -2.14 4.61 -10.27
CA ASN A 88 -0.83 4.83 -9.64
C ASN A 88 0.06 3.59 -9.78
N PRO A 89 1.08 3.62 -10.65
CA PRO A 89 1.97 2.48 -10.90
C PRO A 89 2.71 1.97 -9.66
N ALA A 90 3.03 2.83 -8.69
CA ALA A 90 3.68 2.38 -7.46
C ALA A 90 2.71 1.64 -6.52
N THR A 91 1.43 1.97 -6.56
CA THR A 91 0.38 1.21 -5.86
C THR A 91 0.24 -0.16 -6.51
N GLU A 92 0.17 -0.22 -7.83
CA GLU A 92 0.12 -1.47 -8.60
C GLU A 92 1.27 -2.41 -8.24
N VAL A 93 2.51 -1.93 -8.27
CA VAL A 93 3.70 -2.72 -7.88
C VAL A 93 3.59 -3.24 -6.44
N THR A 94 3.10 -2.41 -5.52
CA THR A 94 2.92 -2.80 -4.12
C THR A 94 1.86 -3.88 -3.96
N VAL A 95 0.69 -3.70 -4.57
CA VAL A 95 -0.42 -4.67 -4.51
C VAL A 95 0.02 -5.99 -5.14
N ARG A 96 0.64 -5.93 -6.33
CA ARG A 96 1.17 -7.12 -7.00
C ARG A 96 2.13 -7.87 -6.09
N SER A 97 3.10 -7.18 -5.49
CA SER A 97 4.05 -7.80 -4.56
C SER A 97 3.34 -8.45 -3.35
N ARG A 98 2.34 -7.79 -2.76
CA ARG A 98 1.58 -8.33 -1.63
C ARG A 98 0.77 -9.57 -2.01
N VAL A 99 0.09 -9.52 -3.14
CA VAL A 99 -0.76 -10.63 -3.59
C VAL A 99 0.09 -11.82 -4.02
N TRP A 100 1.08 -11.64 -4.91
CA TRP A 100 1.86 -12.76 -5.46
C TRP A 100 2.78 -13.40 -4.41
N ASN A 101 3.52 -12.58 -3.63
CA ASN A 101 4.54 -13.10 -2.73
C ASN A 101 3.99 -13.54 -1.37
N HIS A 102 2.80 -13.07 -0.97
CA HIS A 102 2.29 -13.35 0.37
C HIS A 102 0.91 -14.01 0.40
N VAL A 103 0.10 -13.88 -0.66
CA VAL A 103 -1.21 -14.55 -0.74
C VAL A 103 -1.11 -15.79 -1.63
N LEU A 104 -0.75 -15.61 -2.92
CA LEU A 104 -0.75 -16.70 -3.89
C LEU A 104 0.31 -17.75 -3.60
N GLN A 105 1.47 -17.36 -3.10
CA GLN A 105 2.52 -18.30 -2.71
C GLN A 105 2.02 -19.35 -1.69
N HIS A 106 1.07 -18.98 -0.83
CA HIS A 106 0.57 -19.85 0.24
C HIS A 106 -0.81 -20.46 -0.05
N LEU A 107 -1.69 -19.71 -0.71
CA LEU A 107 -3.08 -20.11 -0.92
C LEU A 107 -3.45 -20.31 -2.39
N GLY A 108 -2.58 -19.93 -3.33
CA GLY A 108 -2.87 -19.91 -4.76
C GLY A 108 -3.22 -21.27 -5.35
N HIS A 109 -2.69 -22.34 -4.80
CA HIS A 109 -2.94 -23.74 -5.20
C HIS A 109 -4.29 -24.31 -4.74
N LEU A 110 -5.01 -23.58 -3.88
CA LEU A 110 -6.31 -24.00 -3.38
C LEU A 110 -7.44 -23.49 -4.30
N PRO A 111 -8.50 -24.28 -4.51
CA PRO A 111 -9.70 -23.78 -5.17
C PRO A 111 -10.39 -22.75 -4.29
N LEU A 112 -11.05 -21.75 -4.89
CA LEU A 112 -11.73 -20.68 -4.16
C LEU A 112 -12.68 -21.21 -3.08
N ASN A 113 -13.54 -22.19 -3.41
CA ASN A 113 -14.47 -22.80 -2.47
C ASN A 113 -13.80 -23.77 -1.47
N GLY A 114 -12.54 -24.10 -1.69
CA GLY A 114 -11.71 -24.94 -0.82
C GLY A 114 -11.01 -24.16 0.30
N ILE A 115 -10.93 -22.84 0.20
CA ILE A 115 -10.27 -22.00 1.21
C ILE A 115 -11.17 -21.91 2.45
N LYS A 116 -10.71 -22.53 3.55
CA LYS A 116 -11.43 -22.63 4.82
C LYS A 116 -10.67 -21.90 5.94
N THR A 117 -11.33 -21.70 7.07
CA THR A 117 -10.74 -21.08 8.28
C THR A 117 -9.40 -21.68 8.67
N LYS A 118 -9.23 -23.00 8.55
CA LYS A 118 -7.96 -23.69 8.83
C LYS A 118 -6.82 -23.13 7.97
N HIS A 119 -7.02 -23.07 6.66
CA HIS A 119 -5.99 -22.56 5.73
C HIS A 119 -5.64 -21.10 6.01
N LEU A 120 -6.65 -20.28 6.33
CA LEU A 120 -6.44 -18.86 6.71
C LEU A 120 -5.66 -18.75 8.02
N GLY A 121 -5.92 -19.65 8.99
CA GLY A 121 -5.19 -19.67 10.26
C GLY A 121 -3.72 -20.03 10.08
N GLU A 122 -3.42 -21.08 9.33
CA GLU A 122 -2.06 -21.52 9.01
C GLU A 122 -1.30 -20.42 8.26
N TRP A 123 -1.92 -19.82 7.25
CA TRP A 123 -1.35 -18.69 6.51
C TRP A 123 -1.06 -17.48 7.40
N LEU A 124 -1.96 -17.11 8.32
CA LEU A 124 -1.74 -16.01 9.26
C LEU A 124 -0.57 -16.24 10.21
N ILE A 125 -0.35 -17.49 10.65
CA ILE A 125 0.81 -17.85 11.49
C ILE A 125 2.11 -17.56 10.73
N VAL A 126 2.20 -18.02 9.48
CA VAL A 126 3.37 -17.78 8.63
C VAL A 126 3.57 -16.28 8.38
N LEU A 127 2.52 -15.55 8.02
CA LEU A 127 2.64 -14.11 7.79
C LEU A 127 3.11 -13.34 9.03
N LYS A 128 2.55 -13.65 10.20
CA LYS A 128 2.92 -12.99 11.47
C LYS A 128 4.39 -13.19 11.83
N SER A 129 5.00 -14.31 11.43
CA SER A 129 6.42 -14.60 11.70
C SER A 129 7.37 -13.97 10.67
N THR A 130 6.87 -13.63 9.47
CA THR A 130 7.73 -13.22 8.35
C THR A 130 7.65 -11.74 8.00
N VAL A 131 6.50 -11.10 8.25
CA VAL A 131 6.29 -9.71 7.85
C VAL A 131 5.68 -8.86 8.97
N ALA A 132 5.83 -7.54 8.85
CA ALA A 132 5.29 -6.59 9.82
C ALA A 132 3.75 -6.61 9.87
N THR A 133 3.18 -6.30 11.03
CA THR A 133 1.73 -6.24 11.29
C THR A 133 0.94 -5.49 10.21
N SER A 134 1.44 -4.34 9.75
CA SER A 134 0.78 -3.58 8.68
C SER A 134 0.69 -4.36 7.37
N THR A 135 1.74 -5.13 7.03
CA THR A 135 1.77 -5.98 5.84
C THR A 135 0.80 -7.14 5.98
N VAL A 136 0.71 -7.77 7.16
CA VAL A 136 -0.29 -8.82 7.44
C VAL A 136 -1.70 -8.30 7.18
N LEU A 137 -2.03 -7.11 7.72
CA LEU A 137 -3.35 -6.49 7.55
C LEU A 137 -3.64 -6.12 6.09
N GLU A 138 -2.65 -5.62 5.35
CA GLU A 138 -2.78 -5.35 3.92
C GLU A 138 -3.05 -6.63 3.12
N CYS A 139 -2.27 -7.69 3.34
CA CYS A 139 -2.45 -8.98 2.66
C CYS A 139 -3.82 -9.59 2.96
N TRP A 140 -4.28 -9.51 4.22
CA TRP A 140 -5.62 -9.92 4.60
C TRP A 140 -6.70 -9.13 3.87
N GLY A 141 -6.55 -7.80 3.79
CA GLY A 141 -7.46 -6.92 3.06
C GLY A 141 -7.54 -7.27 1.57
N TYR A 142 -6.40 -7.54 0.94
CA TYR A 142 -6.37 -7.97 -0.48
C TYR A 142 -7.05 -9.32 -0.68
N LEU A 143 -6.75 -10.33 0.15
CA LEU A 143 -7.44 -11.62 0.07
C LEU A 143 -8.95 -11.45 0.25
N SER A 144 -9.37 -10.67 1.25
CA SER A 144 -10.80 -10.39 1.47
C SER A 144 -11.45 -9.69 0.27
N SER A 145 -10.74 -8.78 -0.40
CA SER A 145 -11.21 -8.13 -1.63
C SER A 145 -11.32 -9.11 -2.81
N ILE A 146 -10.35 -10.01 -2.96
CA ILE A 146 -10.37 -11.07 -3.98
C ILE A 146 -11.57 -11.99 -3.76
N MET A 147 -11.79 -12.44 -2.51
CA MET A 147 -12.94 -13.28 -2.17
C MET A 147 -14.29 -12.57 -2.37
N GLN A 148 -14.34 -11.25 -2.13
CA GLN A 148 -15.53 -10.47 -2.40
C GLN A 148 -15.81 -10.39 -3.92
N SER A 149 -14.79 -10.11 -4.75
CA SER A 149 -14.94 -10.18 -6.19
C SER A 149 -15.41 -11.55 -6.69
N ALA A 150 -14.93 -12.63 -6.06
CA ALA A 150 -15.38 -13.97 -6.40
C ALA A 150 -16.87 -14.24 -6.04
N ILE A 151 -17.41 -13.53 -5.04
CA ILE A 151 -18.86 -13.54 -4.76
C ILE A 151 -19.60 -12.74 -5.83
N ASP A 152 -19.12 -11.55 -6.15
CA ASP A 152 -19.72 -10.68 -7.16
C ASP A 152 -19.73 -11.37 -8.55
N ASP A 153 -18.74 -12.24 -8.83
CA ASP A 153 -18.65 -13.10 -10.02
C ASP A 153 -19.45 -14.41 -9.89
N GLU A 154 -20.28 -14.58 -8.87
CA GLU A 154 -21.08 -15.78 -8.58
C GLU A 154 -20.25 -17.08 -8.52
N ARG A 155 -19.03 -17.02 -8.00
CA ARG A 155 -18.14 -18.15 -7.78
C ARG A 155 -18.18 -18.67 -6.35
N LEU A 156 -18.52 -17.78 -5.41
CA LEU A 156 -18.65 -18.07 -3.98
C LEU A 156 -19.96 -17.50 -3.45
N THR A 157 -20.51 -18.14 -2.44
CA THR A 157 -21.70 -17.67 -1.71
C THR A 157 -21.36 -16.82 -0.50
N HIS A 158 -20.13 -16.89 0.00
CA HIS A 158 -19.69 -16.14 1.16
C HIS A 158 -18.18 -15.90 1.15
N ASN A 159 -17.76 -14.81 1.80
CA ASN A 159 -16.37 -14.47 1.97
C ASN A 159 -15.79 -15.13 3.23
N PRO A 160 -14.85 -16.07 3.10
CA PRO A 160 -14.28 -16.77 4.25
C PRO A 160 -13.47 -15.83 5.17
N CYS A 161 -12.99 -14.69 4.68
CA CYS A 161 -12.28 -13.72 5.50
C CYS A 161 -13.19 -12.90 6.42
N ARG A 162 -14.49 -12.78 6.12
CA ARG A 162 -15.45 -11.98 6.89
C ARG A 162 -16.22 -12.77 7.96
N ARG A 163 -16.34 -14.09 7.80
CA ARG A 163 -17.08 -14.98 8.74
C ARG A 163 -16.21 -15.52 9.88
N GLN A 164 -15.09 -14.88 10.17
CA GLN A 164 -14.14 -15.39 11.15
C GLN A 164 -14.48 -14.90 12.56
N THR A 165 -14.92 -15.79 13.43
CA THR A 165 -15.07 -15.55 14.88
C THR A 165 -13.85 -16.01 15.69
N THR A 166 -13.08 -16.95 15.16
CA THR A 166 -11.95 -17.59 15.86
C THR A 166 -10.58 -17.07 15.48
N LEU A 167 -10.41 -16.49 14.27
CA LEU A 167 -9.14 -15.94 13.83
C LEU A 167 -8.98 -14.50 14.32
N ARG A 168 -7.91 -14.26 15.07
CA ARG A 168 -7.56 -12.91 15.54
C ARG A 168 -6.48 -12.31 14.64
N LEU A 169 -6.84 -11.25 13.93
CA LEU A 169 -5.88 -10.43 13.23
C LEU A 169 -5.01 -9.66 14.24
N PRO A 170 -3.74 -9.40 13.90
CA PRO A 170 -2.91 -8.57 14.76
C PRO A 170 -3.45 -7.14 14.79
N THR A 171 -3.47 -6.54 15.97
CA THR A 171 -3.88 -5.15 16.13
C THR A 171 -2.69 -4.25 15.84
N ARG A 172 -2.92 -3.23 15.02
CA ARG A 172 -1.90 -2.20 14.82
C ARG A 172 -1.77 -1.38 16.09
N ALA A 173 -0.60 -1.38 16.70
CA ALA A 173 -0.35 -0.49 17.82
C ALA A 173 -0.60 0.98 17.39
N PRO A 174 -1.33 1.76 18.17
CA PRO A 174 -1.52 3.17 17.89
C PRO A 174 -0.16 3.86 17.91
N SER A 175 0.31 4.28 16.74
CA SER A 175 1.53 5.08 16.61
C SER A 175 1.11 6.55 16.68
N LYS A 176 1.35 7.19 17.81
CA LYS A 176 1.26 8.64 17.91
C LYS A 176 2.56 9.22 17.35
N PRO A 177 2.52 10.02 16.28
CA PRO A 177 3.72 10.69 15.79
C PRO A 177 4.26 11.59 16.90
N ARG A 178 5.58 11.58 17.05
CA ARG A 178 6.27 12.44 18.00
C ARG A 178 7.06 13.50 17.24
N ALA A 179 6.88 14.75 17.61
CA ALA A 179 7.76 15.82 17.18
C ALA A 179 9.17 15.59 17.73
N TRP A 180 10.17 15.86 16.94
CA TRP A 180 11.55 15.89 17.42
C TRP A 180 11.82 17.22 18.11
N SER A 181 12.63 17.18 19.16
CA SER A 181 13.15 18.39 19.76
C SER A 181 14.12 19.12 18.81
N LYS A 182 14.32 20.39 19.02
CA LYS A 182 15.30 21.22 18.26
C LYS A 182 16.70 20.60 18.32
N GLU A 183 17.13 20.16 19.50
CA GLU A 183 18.43 19.56 19.74
C GLU A 183 18.62 18.30 18.92
N ARG A 184 17.60 17.43 18.86
CA ARG A 184 17.62 16.21 18.03
C ARG A 184 17.74 16.54 16.53
N VAL A 185 16.97 17.50 16.04
CA VAL A 185 17.05 17.95 14.65
C VAL A 185 18.46 18.46 14.33
N VAL A 186 19.02 19.30 15.18
CA VAL A 186 20.37 19.86 15.04
C VAL A 186 21.43 18.75 15.07
N ALA A 187 21.33 17.79 16.00
CA ALA A 187 22.29 16.69 16.11
C ALA A 187 22.27 15.80 14.87
N VAL A 188 21.09 15.39 14.39
CA VAL A 188 20.96 14.57 13.16
C VAL A 188 21.46 15.34 11.93
N LYS A 189 21.15 16.63 11.82
CA LYS A 189 21.64 17.47 10.73
C LYS A 189 23.16 17.59 10.75
N ALA A 190 23.77 17.84 11.92
CA ALA A 190 25.21 17.96 12.08
C ALA A 190 25.96 16.66 11.76
N ALA A 191 25.34 15.52 12.04
CA ALA A 191 25.87 14.18 11.71
C ALA A 191 25.78 13.82 10.21
N MET A 192 25.10 14.62 9.39
CA MET A 192 25.02 14.44 7.95
C MET A 192 26.15 15.11 7.20
N ASP A 193 26.53 14.52 6.05
CA ASP A 193 27.29 15.22 5.05
C ASP A 193 26.60 16.56 4.70
N ALA A 194 27.37 17.65 4.64
CA ALA A 194 26.90 19.01 4.37
C ALA A 194 26.00 19.09 3.12
N ARG A 195 26.24 18.23 2.16
CA ARG A 195 25.46 18.09 0.93
C ARG A 195 23.98 17.76 1.18
N PHE A 196 23.68 17.00 2.23
CA PHE A 196 22.32 16.49 2.51
C PHE A 196 21.65 17.22 3.68
N GLN A 197 22.36 18.14 4.35
CA GLN A 197 21.78 18.88 5.49
C GLN A 197 20.52 19.67 5.11
N LEU A 198 20.47 20.21 3.89
CA LEU A 198 19.28 20.91 3.38
C LEU A 198 18.04 20.00 3.34
N CYS A 199 18.20 18.67 3.23
CA CYS A 199 17.05 17.73 3.33
C CYS A 199 16.34 17.85 4.68
N VAL A 200 17.10 18.03 5.77
CA VAL A 200 16.57 18.21 7.12
C VAL A 200 15.86 19.54 7.24
N ASP A 201 16.51 20.61 6.75
CA ASP A 201 15.95 21.97 6.79
C ASP A 201 14.60 22.03 6.04
N LEU A 202 14.50 21.44 4.84
CA LEU A 202 13.27 21.35 4.05
C LEU A 202 12.19 20.47 4.73
N GLY A 203 12.61 19.37 5.36
CA GLY A 203 11.69 18.48 6.09
C GLY A 203 11.05 19.16 7.28
N VAL A 204 11.84 19.91 8.08
CA VAL A 204 11.35 20.60 9.29
C VAL A 204 10.81 21.99 8.97
N GLY A 205 11.44 22.76 8.07
CA GLY A 205 11.07 24.15 7.80
C GLY A 205 9.89 24.32 6.83
N ALA A 206 9.62 23.30 5.99
CA ALA A 206 8.52 23.34 5.02
C ALA A 206 7.60 22.10 5.06
N GLY A 207 7.86 21.15 5.95
CA GLY A 207 7.04 19.94 6.09
C GLY A 207 6.99 19.05 4.84
N LEU A 208 8.00 19.13 3.96
CA LEU A 208 8.02 18.37 2.71
C LEU A 208 8.20 16.87 2.95
N ARG A 209 7.55 16.06 2.11
CA ARG A 209 7.81 14.62 2.07
C ARG A 209 9.18 14.36 1.42
N GLN A 210 9.84 13.27 1.77
CA GLN A 210 11.15 12.90 1.23
C GLN A 210 11.20 12.94 -0.31
N GLY A 211 10.19 12.41 -0.98
CA GLY A 211 10.12 12.44 -2.45
C GLY A 211 9.91 13.85 -3.02
N GLU A 212 9.22 14.73 -2.29
CA GLU A 212 9.03 16.13 -2.65
C GLU A 212 10.35 16.91 -2.48
N VAL A 213 11.11 16.67 -1.40
CA VAL A 213 12.45 17.22 -1.19
C VAL A 213 13.39 16.82 -2.33
N PHE A 214 13.36 15.56 -2.76
CA PHE A 214 14.21 15.08 -3.87
C PHE A 214 13.76 15.54 -5.25
N GLY A 215 12.53 16.01 -5.39
CA GLY A 215 11.96 16.54 -6.63
C GLY A 215 11.91 18.07 -6.67
N LEU A 216 12.40 18.76 -5.64
CA LEU A 216 12.37 20.22 -5.57
C LEU A 216 13.38 20.83 -6.54
N SER A 217 12.89 21.73 -7.39
CA SER A 217 13.66 22.49 -8.37
C SER A 217 13.77 23.94 -7.97
N VAL A 218 14.75 24.66 -8.51
CA VAL A 218 14.93 26.11 -8.27
C VAL A 218 13.68 26.89 -8.69
N GLU A 219 13.03 26.52 -9.78
CA GLU A 219 11.81 27.14 -10.29
C GLU A 219 10.58 27.01 -9.36
N ASP A 220 10.69 26.17 -8.32
CA ASP A 220 9.64 25.98 -7.33
C ASP A 220 9.77 26.92 -6.13
N ILE A 221 10.84 27.70 -6.05
CA ILE A 221 11.15 28.57 -4.92
C ILE A 221 10.84 30.02 -5.31
N ASP A 222 9.88 30.57 -4.63
CA ASP A 222 9.58 32.02 -4.70
C ASP A 222 10.28 32.72 -3.52
N PHE A 223 11.47 33.25 -3.79
CA PHE A 223 12.30 33.91 -2.78
C PHE A 223 11.67 35.22 -2.28
N GLU A 224 11.00 35.98 -3.14
CA GLU A 224 10.34 37.22 -2.78
C GLU A 224 9.05 36.98 -2.01
N GLY A 225 8.21 36.05 -2.48
CA GLY A 225 6.96 35.67 -1.83
C GLY A 225 7.13 34.72 -0.63
N GLN A 226 8.37 34.36 -0.28
CA GLN A 226 8.73 33.49 0.85
C GLN A 226 7.93 32.18 0.88
N ARG A 227 7.88 31.45 -0.25
CA ARG A 227 7.11 30.21 -0.38
C ARG A 227 7.79 29.21 -1.30
N ILE A 228 7.41 27.94 -1.11
CA ILE A 228 7.78 26.82 -1.97
C ILE A 228 6.50 26.29 -2.62
N LEU A 229 6.50 26.23 -3.95
CA LEU A 229 5.43 25.62 -4.73
C LEU A 229 5.74 24.12 -4.93
N VAL A 230 5.08 23.24 -4.19
CA VAL A 230 5.27 21.80 -4.25
C VAL A 230 4.46 21.21 -5.40
N ARG A 231 5.10 21.08 -6.58
CA ARG A 231 4.48 20.62 -7.84
C ARG A 231 4.79 19.19 -8.18
N ARG A 232 5.90 18.64 -7.68
CA ARG A 232 6.37 17.31 -8.05
C ARG A 232 7.05 16.57 -6.91
N GLN A 233 7.23 15.28 -7.11
CA GLN A 233 8.05 14.42 -6.29
C GLN A 233 8.86 13.46 -7.15
N VAL A 234 10.02 13.01 -6.66
CA VAL A 234 10.71 11.84 -7.20
C VAL A 234 10.12 10.60 -6.55
N LYS A 235 9.66 9.67 -7.35
CA LYS A 235 8.99 8.44 -6.92
C LYS A 235 9.72 7.21 -7.46
N LYS A 236 9.88 6.21 -6.61
CA LYS A 236 10.40 4.90 -7.03
C LYS A 236 9.24 4.02 -7.49
N ILE A 237 9.37 3.41 -8.67
CA ILE A 237 8.42 2.47 -9.26
C ILE A 237 9.21 1.27 -9.74
N GLY A 238 9.08 0.14 -9.05
CA GLY A 238 9.98 -1.00 -9.23
C GLY A 238 11.43 -0.62 -8.92
N SER A 239 12.33 -0.78 -9.87
CA SER A 239 13.76 -0.40 -9.76
C SER A 239 14.07 0.99 -10.32
N LYS A 240 13.12 1.63 -11.00
CA LYS A 240 13.30 2.91 -11.71
C LYS A 240 12.69 4.08 -10.94
N HIS A 241 13.03 5.31 -11.35
CA HIS A 241 12.48 6.55 -10.81
C HIS A 241 11.68 7.29 -11.86
N ALA A 242 10.69 8.04 -11.42
CA ALA A 242 9.89 8.96 -12.24
C ALA A 242 9.60 10.23 -11.44
N PHE A 243 9.40 11.34 -12.13
CA PHE A 243 8.68 12.48 -11.57
C PHE A 243 7.18 12.15 -11.54
N ALA A 244 6.50 12.61 -10.52
CA ALA A 244 5.06 12.50 -10.40
C ALA A 244 4.52 13.69 -9.60
N LEU A 245 3.22 13.95 -9.70
CA LEU A 245 2.55 14.88 -8.81
C LEU A 245 2.72 14.46 -7.33
N PRO A 246 2.67 15.39 -6.39
CA PRO A 246 2.63 15.05 -4.96
C PRO A 246 1.51 14.07 -4.64
N LYS A 247 1.59 13.38 -3.49
CA LYS A 247 0.58 12.38 -3.12
C LYS A 247 -0.83 13.00 -3.10
N GLY A 248 -1.77 12.38 -3.83
CA GLY A 248 -3.14 12.87 -4.00
C GLY A 248 -3.26 13.96 -5.06
N ASP A 249 -2.25 14.08 -5.94
CA ASP A 249 -2.18 14.98 -7.10
C ASP A 249 -2.38 16.47 -6.76
N LYS A 250 -2.09 16.84 -5.52
CA LYS A 250 -2.28 18.20 -5.00
C LYS A 250 -1.00 19.00 -5.06
N VAL A 251 -0.95 19.94 -6.00
CA VAL A 251 -0.02 21.05 -5.98
C VAL A 251 -0.39 21.99 -4.84
N ARG A 252 0.59 22.53 -4.13
CA ARG A 252 0.36 23.41 -3.00
C ARG A 252 1.50 24.39 -2.76
N ASP A 253 1.16 25.54 -2.21
CA ASP A 253 2.11 26.52 -1.69
C ASP A 253 2.36 26.25 -0.21
N VAL A 254 3.61 26.36 0.19
CA VAL A 254 4.03 26.27 1.58
C VAL A 254 4.81 27.53 1.92
N PRO A 255 4.33 28.36 2.86
CA PRO A 255 5.12 29.50 3.34
C PRO A 255 6.34 29.00 4.08
N VAL A 256 7.46 29.65 3.87
CA VAL A 256 8.74 29.26 4.48
C VAL A 256 9.42 30.47 5.13
N PRO A 257 10.12 30.25 6.26
CA PRO A 257 10.82 31.33 6.94
C PRO A 257 12.06 31.78 6.14
N GLU A 258 12.43 33.04 6.28
CA GLU A 258 13.63 33.64 5.67
C GLU A 258 14.91 32.80 5.95
N TYR A 259 15.01 32.22 7.15
CA TYR A 259 16.09 31.31 7.48
C TYR A 259 16.23 30.16 6.46
N LEU A 260 15.12 29.55 6.06
CA LEU A 260 15.15 28.43 5.10
C LEU A 260 15.53 28.90 3.71
N LEU A 261 15.08 30.08 3.27
CA LEU A 261 15.47 30.68 2.01
C LEU A 261 16.99 30.96 1.97
N LYS A 262 17.56 31.58 3.00
CA LYS A 262 19.02 31.78 3.14
C LYS A 262 19.81 30.47 3.10
N ARG A 263 19.26 29.41 3.71
CA ARG A 263 19.86 28.07 3.66
C ARG A 263 19.85 27.49 2.23
N MET A 264 18.77 27.68 1.48
CA MET A 264 18.69 27.27 0.07
C MET A 264 19.63 28.07 -0.81
N GLU A 265 19.67 29.41 -0.70
CA GLU A 265 20.60 30.26 -1.42
C GLU A 265 22.06 29.86 -1.17
N HIS A 266 22.43 29.66 0.10
CA HIS A 266 23.77 29.21 0.47
C HIS A 266 24.08 27.82 -0.11
N ALA A 267 23.14 26.89 -0.07
CA ALA A 267 23.34 25.56 -0.66
C ALA A 267 23.53 25.64 -2.18
N LEU A 268 22.76 26.49 -2.86
CA LEU A 268 22.83 26.74 -4.30
C LEU A 268 24.13 27.47 -4.72
N SER A 269 24.65 28.35 -3.88
CA SER A 269 25.94 29.04 -4.15
C SER A 269 27.12 28.07 -4.11
N ILE A 270 27.08 27.06 -3.22
CA ILE A 270 28.13 26.04 -3.12
C ILE A 270 27.94 24.94 -4.16
N ARG A 271 26.69 24.52 -4.37
CA ARG A 271 26.32 23.44 -5.30
C ARG A 271 25.14 23.89 -6.14
N PRO A 272 25.39 24.43 -7.34
CA PRO A 272 24.32 24.82 -8.25
C PRO A 272 23.39 23.67 -8.58
N ALA A 273 22.11 24.00 -8.78
CA ALA A 273 21.10 23.04 -9.20
C ALA A 273 21.52 22.34 -10.49
N ARG A 274 21.17 21.07 -10.63
CA ARG A 274 21.54 20.26 -11.79
C ARG A 274 20.31 19.77 -12.54
N PRO A 275 20.32 19.82 -13.88
CA PRO A 275 19.24 19.27 -14.68
C PRO A 275 19.18 17.75 -14.51
N VAL A 276 18.01 17.25 -14.18
CA VAL A 276 17.71 15.83 -14.07
C VAL A 276 16.49 15.51 -14.93
N THR A 277 16.64 14.56 -15.82
CA THR A 277 15.57 14.09 -16.71
C THR A 277 15.04 12.76 -16.22
N LEU A 278 13.74 12.68 -15.94
CA LEU A 278 13.04 11.46 -15.59
C LEU A 278 11.71 11.36 -16.36
N PRO A 279 11.21 10.15 -16.65
CA PRO A 279 9.86 9.98 -17.18
C PRO A 279 8.82 10.55 -16.21
N TRP A 280 7.71 11.05 -16.75
CA TRP A 280 6.60 11.54 -15.96
C TRP A 280 5.66 10.41 -15.57
N LYS A 281 5.21 10.36 -14.34
CA LYS A 281 4.26 9.40 -13.75
C LYS A 281 4.76 7.93 -13.71
N ASP A 282 5.18 7.37 -14.83
CA ASP A 282 5.51 5.95 -14.96
C ASP A 282 6.78 5.73 -15.81
N PRO A 283 7.81 5.04 -15.29
CA PRO A 283 9.04 4.75 -16.02
C PRO A 283 8.95 3.50 -16.92
N ARG A 284 7.81 2.83 -16.98
CA ARG A 284 7.58 1.68 -17.86
C ARG A 284 7.35 2.14 -19.29
N PRO A 285 7.69 1.33 -20.31
CA PRO A 285 7.35 1.66 -21.68
C PRO A 285 5.86 1.91 -21.84
N PRO A 286 5.45 2.96 -22.58
CA PRO A 286 4.04 3.22 -22.84
C PRO A 286 3.47 2.13 -23.78
N ALA A 287 2.24 1.69 -23.50
CA ALA A 287 1.53 0.73 -24.34
C ALA A 287 0.65 1.40 -25.41
N THR A 288 0.30 2.68 -25.21
CA THR A 288 -0.55 3.47 -26.12
C THR A 288 0.09 4.82 -26.43
N ASP A 289 -0.35 5.47 -27.51
CA ASP A 289 0.12 6.82 -27.86
C ASP A 289 -0.25 7.84 -26.79
N ARG A 290 -1.44 7.72 -26.20
CA ARG A 290 -1.86 8.53 -25.06
C ARG A 290 -0.91 8.39 -23.88
N GLU A 291 -0.53 7.18 -23.53
CA GLU A 291 0.47 6.94 -22.45
C GLU A 291 1.84 7.49 -22.82
N ARG A 292 2.22 7.46 -24.11
CA ARG A 292 3.47 8.04 -24.61
C ARG A 292 3.49 9.55 -24.39
N GLU A 293 2.40 10.24 -24.67
CA GLU A 293 2.24 11.67 -24.43
C GLU A 293 2.26 12.00 -22.93
N GLU A 294 1.49 11.26 -22.12
CA GLU A 294 1.40 11.45 -20.67
C GLU A 294 2.69 11.15 -19.91
N ARG A 295 3.54 10.25 -20.47
CA ARG A 295 4.80 9.81 -19.83
C ARG A 295 6.04 10.46 -20.40
N GLN A 296 5.89 11.55 -21.16
CA GLN A 296 7.02 12.29 -21.72
C GLN A 296 8.04 12.65 -20.63
N PRO A 297 9.34 12.38 -20.86
CA PRO A 297 10.37 12.75 -19.91
C PRO A 297 10.38 14.25 -19.67
N GLN A 298 10.51 14.63 -18.41
CA GLN A 298 10.63 16.02 -17.99
C GLN A 298 12.01 16.27 -17.40
N THR A 299 12.56 17.45 -17.67
CA THR A 299 13.85 17.90 -17.12
C THR A 299 13.63 19.05 -16.16
N HIS A 300 14.14 18.90 -14.94
CA HIS A 300 14.06 19.93 -13.90
C HIS A 300 15.43 20.16 -13.26
N ALA A 301 15.76 21.42 -12.95
CA ALA A 301 16.99 21.79 -12.25
C ALA A 301 16.85 21.52 -10.75
N LEU A 302 17.15 20.31 -10.31
CA LEU A 302 16.99 19.88 -8.92
C LEU A 302 18.06 20.52 -8.02
N ILE A 303 17.62 21.01 -6.85
CA ILE A 303 18.50 21.60 -5.83
C ILE A 303 19.31 20.55 -5.06
N LEU A 304 18.82 19.30 -5.05
CA LEU A 304 19.45 18.17 -4.40
C LEU A 304 19.58 17.00 -5.38
N THR A 305 20.80 16.56 -5.61
CA THR A 305 21.12 15.47 -6.54
C THR A 305 22.03 14.43 -5.90
N ALA A 306 22.04 13.23 -6.44
CA ALA A 306 23.01 12.19 -6.09
C ALA A 306 24.45 12.61 -6.48
N ALA A 307 25.47 11.96 -5.94
CA ALA A 307 26.89 12.33 -6.17
C ALA A 307 27.25 12.44 -7.66
N ARG A 308 26.66 11.62 -8.50
CA ARG A 308 26.86 11.59 -9.94
C ARG A 308 25.90 12.49 -10.72
N GLY A 309 25.13 13.36 -10.04
CA GLY A 309 24.23 14.34 -10.70
C GLY A 309 22.83 13.86 -11.01
N GLY A 310 22.49 12.59 -10.79
CA GLY A 310 21.13 12.08 -11.00
C GLY A 310 20.20 12.29 -9.80
N ALA A 311 18.94 11.88 -9.92
CA ALA A 311 17.98 11.93 -8.82
C ALA A 311 18.43 11.08 -7.62
N ILE A 312 18.19 11.56 -6.40
CA ILE A 312 18.50 10.83 -5.18
C ILE A 312 17.57 9.61 -5.06
N ARG A 313 18.15 8.45 -4.86
CA ARG A 313 17.43 7.20 -4.61
C ARG A 313 17.07 7.10 -3.14
N ARG A 314 15.80 6.95 -2.84
CA ARG A 314 15.30 6.87 -1.46
C ARG A 314 16.05 5.81 -0.64
N ASP A 315 16.17 4.60 -1.19
CA ASP A 315 16.77 3.47 -0.46
C ASP A 315 18.26 3.71 -0.19
N ASP A 316 18.98 4.33 -1.16
CA ASP A 316 20.39 4.68 -1.00
C ASP A 316 20.56 5.80 0.02
N PHE A 317 19.70 6.82 -0.01
CA PHE A 317 19.70 7.89 0.98
C PHE A 317 19.40 7.34 2.38
N ASP A 318 18.37 6.52 2.54
CA ASP A 318 18.02 5.93 3.84
C ASP A 318 19.17 5.09 4.40
N LYS A 319 19.84 4.28 3.55
CA LYS A 319 20.91 3.38 3.95
C LYS A 319 22.24 4.08 4.21
N HIS A 320 22.62 5.05 3.36
CA HIS A 320 23.97 5.61 3.34
C HIS A 320 24.06 7.02 3.91
N VAL A 321 22.93 7.70 4.14
CA VAL A 321 22.90 9.07 4.68
C VAL A 321 22.04 9.14 5.95
N TRP A 322 20.77 8.75 5.86
CA TRP A 322 19.82 8.95 6.94
C TRP A 322 20.12 8.08 8.18
N LYS A 323 20.15 6.76 8.01
CA LYS A 323 20.41 5.84 9.12
C LYS A 323 21.79 6.03 9.75
N PRO A 324 22.88 6.23 9.00
CA PRO A 324 24.17 6.63 9.57
C PRO A 324 24.09 7.89 10.43
N ALA A 325 23.42 8.94 9.95
CA ALA A 325 23.25 10.18 10.72
C ALA A 325 22.43 9.98 12.00
N LEU A 326 21.38 9.16 11.95
CA LEU A 326 20.60 8.80 13.14
C LEU A 326 21.44 8.05 14.18
N ALA A 327 22.28 7.13 13.75
CA ALA A 327 23.16 6.36 14.64
C ALA A 327 24.25 7.27 15.24
N ALA A 328 24.88 8.13 14.43
CA ALA A 328 25.90 9.08 14.90
C ALA A 328 25.32 10.13 15.87
N ALA A 329 24.06 10.53 15.67
CA ALA A 329 23.33 11.41 16.58
C ALA A 329 22.73 10.69 17.82
N GLY A 330 22.97 9.40 18.01
CA GLY A 330 22.45 8.61 19.14
C GLY A 330 20.94 8.38 19.13
N VAL A 331 20.25 8.62 17.99
CA VAL A 331 18.79 8.45 17.85
C VAL A 331 18.40 6.98 17.69
N ILE A 332 19.28 6.20 17.06
CA ILE A 332 19.16 4.74 16.94
C ILE A 332 20.46 4.10 17.40
N PRO A 333 20.45 2.80 17.78
CA PRO A 333 21.67 2.09 18.13
C PRO A 333 22.72 2.13 17.00
N PRO A 334 24.01 2.00 17.32
CA PRO A 334 25.07 1.87 16.34
C PRO A 334 24.81 0.65 15.41
N PRO A 335 25.34 0.68 14.18
CA PRO A 335 25.13 -0.42 13.24
C PRO A 335 25.81 -1.70 13.74
N ARG A 336 25.24 -2.84 13.33
CA ARG A 336 25.90 -4.15 13.44
C ARG A 336 26.73 -4.41 12.20
N GLU A 337 27.85 -5.05 12.37
CA GLU A 337 28.66 -5.54 11.27
C GLU A 337 28.20 -6.94 10.87
N ASP A 338 27.68 -7.08 9.66
CA ASP A 338 27.26 -8.35 9.09
C ASP A 338 28.22 -8.74 7.96
N GLN A 339 28.63 -10.01 7.93
CA GLN A 339 29.38 -10.56 6.81
C GLN A 339 28.41 -11.05 5.74
N ARG A 340 28.41 -10.41 4.55
CA ARG A 340 27.60 -10.83 3.42
C ARG A 340 28.45 -11.42 2.31
N ARG A 341 28.06 -12.60 1.83
CA ARG A 341 28.67 -13.26 0.67
C ARG A 341 28.52 -12.39 -0.58
N VAL A 342 29.59 -12.25 -1.35
CA VAL A 342 29.55 -11.55 -2.63
C VAL A 342 29.01 -12.50 -3.69
N SER A 343 27.85 -12.17 -4.28
CA SER A 343 27.10 -13.07 -5.19
C SER A 343 27.87 -13.55 -6.41
N HIS A 344 28.83 -12.76 -6.90
CA HIS A 344 29.59 -13.07 -8.11
C HIS A 344 31.00 -13.61 -7.83
N ARG A 345 31.38 -13.84 -6.55
CA ARG A 345 32.71 -14.37 -6.15
C ARG A 345 32.54 -15.36 -5.00
N PRO A 346 32.48 -16.66 -5.28
CA PRO A 346 32.41 -17.70 -4.26
C PRO A 346 33.55 -17.56 -3.25
N GLY A 347 33.25 -17.63 -1.96
CA GLY A 347 34.23 -17.52 -0.87
C GLY A 347 34.60 -16.09 -0.45
N LEU A 348 34.21 -15.07 -1.20
CA LEU A 348 34.45 -13.67 -0.82
C LEU A 348 33.26 -13.11 0.02
N PHE A 349 33.59 -12.61 1.20
CA PHE A 349 32.66 -11.90 2.07
C PHE A 349 33.02 -10.42 2.13
N ARG A 350 32.01 -9.58 2.27
CA ARG A 350 32.17 -8.16 2.54
C ARG A 350 31.46 -7.81 3.85
N THR A 351 32.07 -6.96 4.66
CA THR A 351 31.43 -6.36 5.82
C THR A 351 30.37 -5.36 5.35
N VAL A 352 29.17 -5.50 5.85
CA VAL A 352 28.03 -4.60 5.58
C VAL A 352 27.50 -4.10 6.90
N LEU A 353 27.42 -2.78 7.04
CA LEU A 353 26.79 -2.15 8.19
C LEU A 353 25.27 -2.26 8.11
N THR A 354 24.66 -2.89 9.10
CA THR A 354 23.21 -3.06 9.21
C THR A 354 22.68 -2.22 10.35
N TYR A 355 21.84 -1.25 10.03
CA TYR A 355 21.24 -0.32 10.99
C TYR A 355 19.89 -0.84 11.46
N ALA A 356 19.52 -0.52 12.70
CA ALA A 356 18.22 -0.84 13.26
C ALA A 356 17.09 -0.17 12.45
N GLU A 357 15.99 -0.90 12.27
CA GLU A 357 14.78 -0.34 11.68
C GLU A 357 14.04 0.51 12.72
N SER A 358 13.74 1.75 12.36
CA SER A 358 12.96 2.64 13.20
C SER A 358 11.95 3.42 12.37
N ARG A 359 10.68 3.05 12.46
CA ARG A 359 9.60 3.79 11.79
C ARG A 359 9.40 5.17 12.38
N GLU A 360 9.59 5.33 13.68
CA GLU A 360 9.41 6.59 14.40
C GLU A 360 10.46 7.62 14.01
N ASN A 361 11.66 7.16 13.66
CA ASN A 361 12.79 8.00 13.27
C ASN A 361 13.05 8.02 11.77
N GLY A 362 12.06 7.65 10.94
CA GLY A 362 12.11 7.84 9.50
C GLY A 362 12.06 9.33 9.13
N PHE A 363 12.45 9.67 7.87
CA PHE A 363 12.44 11.05 7.37
C PHE A 363 11.11 11.79 7.62
N HIS A 364 10.01 11.06 7.69
CA HIS A 364 8.68 11.63 7.93
C HIS A 364 8.51 12.25 9.33
N ALA A 365 9.39 11.92 10.28
CA ALA A 365 9.43 12.55 11.60
C ALA A 365 9.68 14.08 11.52
N LEU A 366 10.49 14.52 10.55
CA LEU A 366 10.73 15.96 10.30
C LEU A 366 9.45 16.70 9.95
N ARG A 367 8.61 16.08 9.11
CA ARG A 367 7.32 16.64 8.75
C ARG A 367 6.33 16.62 9.92
N HIS A 368 6.41 15.64 10.80
CA HIS A 368 5.64 15.64 12.04
C HIS A 368 6.09 16.78 12.96
N THR A 369 7.40 17.05 13.00
CA THR A 369 7.95 18.18 13.75
C THR A 369 7.45 19.52 13.18
N PHE A 370 7.49 19.70 11.86
CA PHE A 370 6.89 20.89 11.23
C PHE A 370 5.45 21.11 11.66
N ALA A 371 4.60 20.07 11.51
CA ALA A 371 3.19 20.16 11.86
C ALA A 371 2.98 20.51 13.33
N SER A 372 3.76 19.91 14.23
CA SER A 372 3.66 20.16 15.67
C SER A 372 4.06 21.58 16.04
N VAL A 373 5.15 22.09 15.46
CA VAL A 373 5.60 23.48 15.68
C VAL A 373 4.55 24.48 15.21
N GLN A 374 3.94 24.24 14.05
CA GLN A 374 2.90 25.14 13.52
C GLN A 374 1.64 25.12 14.41
N LEU A 375 1.19 23.94 14.85
CA LEU A 375 0.01 23.80 15.71
C LEU A 375 0.27 24.36 17.12
N ASP A 376 1.49 24.21 17.65
CA ASP A 376 1.90 24.81 18.91
C ASP A 376 1.92 26.35 18.83
N ALA A 377 2.34 26.89 17.68
CA ALA A 377 2.24 28.31 17.35
C ALA A 377 0.79 28.77 17.09
N ARG A 378 -0.19 27.88 17.26
CA ARG A 378 -1.63 28.14 17.08
C ARG A 378 -2.05 28.48 15.64
N GLU A 379 -1.29 28.05 14.66
CA GLU A 379 -1.72 28.12 13.27
C GLU A 379 -3.01 27.33 13.05
N PRO A 380 -3.95 27.85 12.26
CA PRO A 380 -5.20 27.17 11.99
C PRO A 380 -4.97 25.79 11.38
N ILE A 381 -5.61 24.76 11.94
CA ILE A 381 -5.42 23.35 11.50
C ILE A 381 -5.70 23.18 10.00
N VAL A 382 -6.61 23.98 9.44
CA VAL A 382 -6.93 23.99 8.00
C VAL A 382 -5.74 24.49 7.19
N ALA A 383 -5.04 25.55 7.64
CA ALA A 383 -3.85 26.06 7.00
C ALA A 383 -2.71 25.04 7.04
N VAL A 384 -2.43 24.47 8.21
CA VAL A 384 -1.42 23.41 8.37
C VAL A 384 -1.76 22.20 7.51
N SER A 385 -3.03 21.79 7.44
CA SER A 385 -3.48 20.70 6.57
C SER A 385 -3.21 20.97 5.09
N LYS A 386 -3.46 22.20 4.64
CA LYS A 386 -3.20 22.67 3.27
C LYS A 386 -1.70 22.62 2.96
N TRP A 387 -0.84 23.15 3.84
CA TRP A 387 0.62 23.13 3.67
C TRP A 387 1.18 21.70 3.66
N LEU A 388 0.61 20.84 4.48
CA LEU A 388 0.94 19.40 4.47
C LEU A 388 0.38 18.67 3.23
N GLY A 389 -0.57 19.22 2.49
CA GLY A 389 -1.22 18.55 1.35
C GLY A 389 -1.98 17.30 1.78
N HIS A 390 -2.72 17.39 2.88
CA HIS A 390 -3.71 16.38 3.27
C HIS A 390 -4.99 16.56 2.44
N ALA A 391 -5.65 15.45 2.10
CA ALA A 391 -6.87 15.50 1.32
C ALA A 391 -8.03 16.13 2.10
N ASP A 392 -8.01 15.95 3.41
CA ASP A 392 -9.03 16.38 4.37
C ASP A 392 -8.35 16.84 5.66
N PRO A 393 -8.72 18.00 6.23
CA PRO A 393 -8.23 18.48 7.53
C PRO A 393 -8.44 17.49 8.68
N SER A 394 -9.42 16.61 8.61
CA SER A 394 -9.67 15.55 9.60
C SER A 394 -8.46 14.61 9.75
N ILE A 395 -7.66 14.44 8.70
CA ILE A 395 -6.41 13.68 8.75
C ILE A 395 -5.42 14.36 9.69
N THR A 396 -5.26 15.70 9.56
CA THR A 396 -4.38 16.49 10.42
C THR A 396 -4.88 16.45 11.87
N LEU A 397 -6.17 16.65 12.08
CA LEU A 397 -6.78 16.58 13.40
C LEU A 397 -6.54 15.22 14.06
N ARG A 398 -6.86 14.13 13.39
CA ARG A 398 -6.69 12.77 13.92
C ARG A 398 -5.24 12.44 14.28
N ILE A 399 -4.27 12.97 13.48
CA ILE A 399 -2.85 12.70 13.70
C ILE A 399 -2.28 13.56 14.81
N TYR A 400 -2.67 14.84 14.90
CA TYR A 400 -1.99 15.84 15.73
C TYR A 400 -2.86 16.44 16.83
N ALA A 401 -4.14 16.02 17.02
CA ALA A 401 -5.00 16.56 18.07
C ALA A 401 -4.38 16.54 19.46
N HIS A 402 -3.60 15.49 19.76
CA HIS A 402 -2.93 15.33 21.05
C HIS A 402 -1.72 16.27 21.25
N MET A 403 -1.33 17.04 20.24
CA MET A 403 -0.25 18.03 20.26
C MET A 403 -0.78 19.46 20.22
N MET A 404 -2.10 19.64 20.14
CA MET A 404 -2.71 20.97 20.15
C MET A 404 -2.67 21.54 21.57
N PRO A 405 -2.35 22.84 21.72
CA PRO A 405 -2.42 23.50 23.02
C PRO A 405 -3.80 23.38 23.63
N GLU A 406 -3.89 23.23 24.95
CA GLU A 406 -5.15 23.30 25.67
C GLU A 406 -5.80 24.68 25.51
N ALA A 407 -7.11 24.71 25.63
CA ALA A 407 -7.85 25.98 25.58
C ALA A 407 -7.49 26.85 26.79
N ASP A 408 -6.89 28.00 26.52
CA ASP A 408 -6.41 28.94 27.53
C ASP A 408 -7.42 30.02 27.93
N GLY A 409 -8.70 29.76 27.76
CA GLY A 409 -9.79 30.69 28.07
C GLY A 409 -10.08 31.73 26.98
N ARG A 410 -9.36 31.71 25.83
CA ARG A 410 -9.59 32.67 24.74
C ARG A 410 -11.04 32.68 24.25
N GLY A 411 -11.69 31.53 24.17
CA GLY A 411 -13.10 31.43 23.79
C GLY A 411 -14.00 32.16 24.76
N ARG A 412 -13.71 32.06 26.07
CA ARG A 412 -14.42 32.82 27.10
C ARG A 412 -14.21 34.32 26.94
N THR A 413 -12.98 34.75 26.76
CA THR A 413 -12.63 36.17 26.53
C THR A 413 -13.28 36.70 25.26
N ALA A 414 -13.28 35.96 24.18
CA ALA A 414 -13.95 36.35 22.94
C ALA A 414 -15.46 36.50 23.11
N MET A 415 -16.11 35.61 23.87
CA MET A 415 -17.55 35.75 24.19
C MET A 415 -17.80 36.93 25.10
N GLN A 416 -16.93 37.17 26.08
CA GLN A 416 -17.06 38.34 26.95
C GLN A 416 -17.01 39.62 26.12
N ASN A 417 -16.01 39.78 25.27
CA ASN A 417 -15.84 40.94 24.39
C ASN A 417 -17.05 41.12 23.43
N TRP A 418 -17.58 40.01 22.90
CA TRP A 418 -18.75 40.03 22.01
C TRP A 418 -20.00 40.56 22.72
N PHE A 419 -20.23 40.18 23.99
CA PHE A 419 -21.34 40.66 24.78
C PHE A 419 -21.14 42.11 25.27
N GLU A 420 -19.93 42.55 25.53
CA GLU A 420 -19.61 43.88 26.05
C GLU A 420 -19.42 44.94 24.94
N GLY A 421 -19.46 44.54 23.68
CA GLY A 421 -19.51 45.46 22.52
C GLY A 421 -18.24 46.29 22.31
N SER A 422 -17.06 45.71 22.61
CA SER A 422 -15.76 46.37 22.34
C SER A 422 -15.24 46.11 20.92
#